data_337d6cbbe4fa3065e7830166ecd7df81
#
_entry.id   337d6cbbe4fa3065e7830166ecd7df81
#
_cell.length_a   1.000
_cell.length_b   1.000
_cell.length_c   1.000
_cell.angle_alpha   90.00
_cell.angle_beta   90.00
_cell.angle_gamma   90.00
#
_symmetry.space_group_name_H-M   'P 1'
#
loop_
_entity.id
_entity.type
_entity.pdbx_description
1 polymer ?
#
loop_
_entity_poly.entity_id
_entity_poly.type
_entity_poly.pdbx_seq_one_letter_code
_entity_poly.pdbx_strand_id
1 'polypeptide(L)'
;VVVASNRAACGVYEDRTGPLLVAALREWGFETPDPVVVPDGPPVGAAVADAIRAEVSVVLSTGGTGINPTDRTPDEVEPLLDRSLPGVAEAIRAYGIAQGVPTAALSRGVAGVAGRTLVVTLPGSTGGVRDGITVLADLVPHAVDQLAGGDHPGSMAPETPS
;
A
#
# COMPACT_ATOMS: atom_id res chain seq x y z
N VAL A 1 7.89 2.63 -3.88
CA VAL A 1 7.85 1.75 -2.68
C VAL A 1 8.61 2.40 -1.54
N VAL A 2 8.02 2.43 -0.33
CA VAL A 2 8.64 2.93 0.90
C VAL A 2 8.77 1.78 1.91
N VAL A 3 9.95 1.58 2.47
CA VAL A 3 10.22 0.53 3.47
C VAL A 3 10.51 1.19 4.81
N ALA A 4 9.63 0.98 5.78
CA ALA A 4 9.79 1.42 7.16
C ALA A 4 10.55 0.35 7.95
N SER A 5 11.82 0.58 8.24
CA SER A 5 12.66 -0.37 8.99
C SER A 5 13.86 0.31 9.61
N ASN A 6 13.87 0.43 10.93
CA ASN A 6 15.02 0.93 11.67
C ASN A 6 16.29 0.09 11.42
N ARG A 7 16.14 -1.24 11.30
CA ARG A 7 17.28 -2.16 11.09
C ARG A 7 17.84 -2.04 9.67
N ALA A 8 16.98 -1.95 8.65
CA ALA A 8 17.43 -1.82 7.27
C ALA A 8 18.01 -0.43 7.01
N ALA A 9 17.42 0.63 7.55
CA ALA A 9 17.92 1.99 7.43
C ALA A 9 19.32 2.17 8.04
N CYS A 10 19.65 1.43 9.11
CA CYS A 10 20.98 1.43 9.73
C CYS A 10 21.95 0.41 9.09
N GLY A 11 21.57 -0.28 8.02
CA GLY A 11 22.42 -1.28 7.36
C GLY A 11 22.66 -2.56 8.17
N VAL A 12 21.89 -2.79 9.25
CA VAL A 12 22.01 -3.98 10.12
C VAL A 12 21.30 -5.19 9.51
N TYR A 13 20.34 -4.95 8.62
CA TYR A 13 19.52 -5.99 7.99
C TYR A 13 19.25 -5.65 6.52
N GLU A 14 19.28 -6.66 5.66
CA GLU A 14 18.93 -6.48 4.25
C GLU A 14 17.40 -6.38 4.10
N ASP A 15 16.92 -5.37 3.37
CA ASP A 15 15.50 -5.25 3.03
C ASP A 15 15.08 -6.40 2.09
N ARG A 16 14.09 -7.17 2.53
CA ARG A 16 13.51 -8.29 1.77
C ARG A 16 12.12 -8.00 1.25
N THR A 17 11.49 -6.94 1.73
CA THR A 17 10.08 -6.61 1.43
C THR A 17 9.93 -5.61 0.30
N GLY A 18 10.79 -4.61 0.26
CA GLY A 18 10.79 -3.62 -0.81
C GLY A 18 10.96 -4.22 -2.20
N PRO A 19 11.96 -5.09 -2.43
CA PRO A 19 12.12 -5.76 -3.73
C PRO A 19 10.90 -6.57 -4.17
N LEU A 20 10.16 -7.21 -3.24
CA LEU A 20 8.92 -7.94 -3.57
C LEU A 20 7.84 -6.99 -4.08
N LEU A 21 7.67 -5.84 -3.43
CA LEU A 21 6.68 -4.83 -3.85
C LEU A 21 7.07 -4.16 -5.17
N VAL A 22 8.35 -3.89 -5.38
CA VAL A 22 8.85 -3.36 -6.65
C VAL A 22 8.58 -4.33 -7.78
N ALA A 23 8.86 -5.62 -7.58
CA ALA A 23 8.60 -6.66 -8.57
C ALA A 23 7.10 -6.76 -8.90
N ALA A 24 6.23 -6.75 -7.90
CA ALA A 24 4.78 -6.79 -8.09
C ALA A 24 4.26 -5.57 -8.87
N LEU A 25 4.67 -4.36 -8.51
CA LEU A 25 4.27 -3.15 -9.23
C LEU A 25 4.72 -3.18 -10.70
N ARG A 26 5.93 -3.65 -10.97
CA ARG A 26 6.44 -3.82 -12.34
C ARG A 26 5.64 -4.86 -13.12
N GLU A 27 5.27 -5.98 -12.49
CA GLU A 27 4.41 -7.00 -13.08
C GLU A 27 3.02 -6.44 -13.42
N TRP A 28 2.48 -5.55 -12.59
CA TRP A 28 1.21 -4.86 -12.84
C TRP A 28 1.31 -3.71 -13.85
N GLY A 29 2.49 -3.50 -14.45
CA GLY A 29 2.70 -2.53 -15.53
C GLY A 29 3.13 -1.13 -15.07
N PHE A 30 3.52 -0.96 -13.80
CA PHE A 30 4.00 0.33 -13.28
C PHE A 30 5.52 0.44 -13.40
N GLU A 31 5.98 1.55 -13.96
CA GLU A 31 7.39 1.93 -13.88
C GLU A 31 7.73 2.25 -12.43
N THR A 32 8.62 1.46 -11.83
CA THR A 32 8.88 1.51 -10.40
C THR A 32 10.37 1.58 -10.12
N PRO A 33 10.86 2.66 -9.46
CA PRO A 33 12.25 2.76 -9.01
C PRO A 33 12.52 1.81 -7.83
N ASP A 34 13.78 1.73 -7.44
CA ASP A 34 14.18 0.99 -6.26
C ASP A 34 13.49 1.53 -5.00
N PRO A 35 13.29 0.70 -3.97
CA PRO A 35 12.57 1.11 -2.77
C PRO A 35 13.36 2.15 -1.97
N VAL A 36 12.64 3.11 -1.38
CA VAL A 36 13.19 4.06 -0.42
C VAL A 36 13.09 3.45 0.97
N VAL A 37 14.23 3.16 1.59
CA VAL A 37 14.31 2.59 2.94
C VAL A 37 14.55 3.70 3.95
N VAL A 38 13.67 3.81 4.93
CA VAL A 38 13.71 4.86 5.97
C VAL A 38 13.47 4.27 7.36
N PRO A 39 13.93 4.94 8.43
CA PRO A 39 13.53 4.59 9.79
C PRO A 39 12.02 4.69 10.00
N ASP A 40 11.47 3.95 10.96
CA ASP A 40 10.08 4.09 11.41
C ASP A 40 9.77 5.51 11.91
N GLY A 41 8.50 5.90 11.81
CA GLY A 41 8.00 7.19 12.27
C GLY A 41 8.02 8.28 11.22
N PRO A 42 8.30 9.56 11.57
CA PRO A 42 8.18 10.70 10.68
C PRO A 42 8.89 10.59 9.32
N PRO A 43 10.04 9.91 9.19
CA PRO A 43 10.66 9.69 7.88
C PRO A 43 9.78 8.93 6.89
N VAL A 44 8.91 8.03 7.37
CA VAL A 44 7.94 7.31 6.51
C VAL A 44 6.92 8.28 5.93
N GLY A 45 6.32 9.12 6.79
CA GLY A 45 5.37 10.15 6.35
C GLY A 45 6.00 11.11 5.34
N ALA A 46 7.24 11.54 5.59
CA ALA A 46 7.97 12.41 4.66
C ALA A 46 8.18 11.75 3.30
N ALA A 47 8.65 10.49 3.26
CA ALA A 47 8.87 9.76 2.01
C ALA A 47 7.56 9.54 1.22
N VAL A 48 6.46 9.22 1.91
CA VAL A 48 5.14 9.08 1.28
C VAL A 48 4.64 10.42 0.75
N ALA A 49 4.79 11.50 1.52
CA ALA A 49 4.40 12.84 1.10
C ALA A 49 5.20 13.33 -0.12
N ASP A 50 6.50 13.00 -0.20
CA ASP A 50 7.34 13.30 -1.36
C ASP A 50 6.81 12.59 -2.62
N ALA A 51 6.46 11.32 -2.50
CA ALA A 51 5.90 10.54 -3.60
C ALA A 51 4.52 11.10 -4.05
N ILE A 52 3.66 11.50 -3.11
CA ILE A 52 2.38 12.15 -3.41
C ILE A 52 2.61 13.47 -4.16
N ARG A 53 3.55 14.29 -3.72
CA ARG A 53 3.90 15.56 -4.41
C ARG A 53 4.48 15.34 -5.80
N ALA A 54 5.14 14.21 -6.02
CA ALA A 54 5.62 13.80 -7.33
C ALA A 54 4.51 13.20 -8.22
N GLU A 55 3.26 13.20 -7.74
CA GLU A 55 2.08 12.73 -8.45
C GLU A 55 2.21 11.29 -8.99
N VAL A 56 2.91 10.41 -8.26
CA VAL A 56 2.98 8.99 -8.63
C VAL A 56 1.60 8.35 -8.54
N SER A 57 1.33 7.36 -9.40
CA SER A 57 0.02 6.68 -9.40
C SER A 57 -0.24 5.86 -8.14
N VAL A 58 0.81 5.23 -7.60
CA VAL A 58 0.71 4.30 -6.45
C VAL A 58 1.89 4.47 -5.51
N VAL A 59 1.60 4.48 -4.21
CA VAL A 59 2.59 4.30 -3.15
C VAL A 59 2.24 3.05 -2.35
N LEU A 60 3.12 2.07 -2.33
CA LEU A 60 3.06 0.96 -1.40
C LEU A 60 4.13 1.15 -0.33
N SER A 61 3.74 1.12 0.94
CA SER A 61 4.70 1.08 2.05
C SER A 61 4.64 -0.27 2.76
N THR A 62 5.73 -0.68 3.38
CA THR A 62 5.81 -1.90 4.19
C THR A 62 6.57 -1.66 5.47
N GLY A 63 6.13 -2.28 6.56
CA GLY A 63 6.71 -2.15 7.89
C GLY A 63 6.02 -1.10 8.77
N GLY A 64 6.26 -1.16 10.07
CA GLY A 64 5.76 -0.23 11.07
C GLY A 64 4.23 -0.18 11.21
N THR A 65 3.51 -1.26 10.86
CA THR A 65 2.03 -1.31 10.91
C THR A 65 1.47 -2.06 12.12
N GLY A 66 2.30 -2.59 12.99
CA GLY A 66 1.88 -3.35 14.16
C GLY A 66 1.48 -2.48 15.35
N ILE A 67 1.56 -3.08 16.54
CA ILE A 67 1.20 -2.45 17.82
C ILE A 67 2.42 -2.16 18.71
N ASN A 68 3.64 -2.37 18.21
CA ASN A 68 4.83 -1.99 18.93
C ASN A 68 4.88 -0.46 19.05
N PRO A 69 5.36 0.12 20.16
CA PRO A 69 5.47 1.57 20.30
C PRO A 69 6.25 2.29 19.21
N THR A 70 7.13 1.59 18.50
CA THR A 70 7.86 2.14 17.35
C THR A 70 7.14 1.99 16.02
N ASP A 71 6.06 1.19 15.94
CA ASP A 71 5.26 1.01 14.75
C ASP A 71 4.32 2.21 14.55
N ARG A 72 4.74 3.17 13.73
CA ARG A 72 4.05 4.45 13.54
C ARG A 72 3.63 4.72 12.11
N THR A 73 3.87 3.80 11.18
CA THR A 73 3.54 4.01 9.77
C THR A 73 2.10 4.46 9.54
N PRO A 74 1.05 3.85 10.16
CA PRO A 74 -0.32 4.32 9.98
C PRO A 74 -0.53 5.74 10.48
N ASP A 75 0.07 6.09 11.63
CA ASP A 75 -0.07 7.42 12.24
C ASP A 75 0.55 8.53 11.38
N GLU A 76 1.60 8.20 10.62
CA GLU A 76 2.29 9.13 9.73
C GLU A 76 1.65 9.21 8.33
N VAL A 77 0.99 8.15 7.89
CA VAL A 77 0.41 8.06 6.53
C VAL A 77 -1.05 8.50 6.49
N GLU A 78 -1.86 8.11 7.47
CA GLU A 78 -3.29 8.43 7.49
C GLU A 78 -3.61 9.91 7.35
N PRO A 79 -2.88 10.86 7.99
CA PRO A 79 -3.11 12.29 7.82
C PRO A 79 -2.84 12.83 6.42
N LEU A 80 -2.14 12.08 5.56
CA LEU A 80 -1.84 12.46 4.18
C LEU A 80 -2.97 12.09 3.20
N LEU A 81 -3.94 11.31 3.64
CA LEU A 81 -5.02 10.78 2.80
C LEU A 81 -6.20 11.76 2.75
N ASP A 82 -6.66 12.08 1.55
CA ASP A 82 -7.88 12.87 1.33
C ASP A 82 -9.15 12.02 1.50
N ARG A 83 -9.04 10.73 1.12
CA ARG A 83 -10.12 9.74 1.18
C ARG A 83 -9.58 8.42 1.69
N SER A 84 -10.19 7.89 2.74
CA SER A 84 -9.85 6.58 3.30
C SER A 84 -10.52 5.46 2.51
N LEU A 85 -9.80 4.34 2.33
CA LEU A 85 -10.28 3.10 1.71
C LEU A 85 -10.13 1.93 2.70
N PRO A 86 -10.90 1.91 3.80
CA PRO A 86 -10.73 0.92 4.87
C PRO A 86 -10.90 -0.53 4.38
N GLY A 87 -11.76 -0.76 3.39
CA GLY A 87 -12.00 -2.08 2.83
C GLY A 87 -10.75 -2.74 2.22
N VAL A 88 -9.81 -1.96 1.70
CA VAL A 88 -8.53 -2.50 1.18
C VAL A 88 -7.67 -3.06 2.32
N ALA A 89 -7.50 -2.29 3.39
CA ALA A 89 -6.74 -2.73 4.56
C ALA A 89 -7.42 -3.91 5.28
N GLU A 90 -8.75 -3.92 5.34
CA GLU A 90 -9.55 -5.02 5.87
C GLU A 90 -9.37 -6.30 5.05
N ALA A 91 -9.39 -6.21 3.72
CA ALA A 91 -9.18 -7.35 2.84
C ALA A 91 -7.80 -7.99 3.03
N ILE A 92 -6.75 -7.17 3.20
CA ILE A 92 -5.39 -7.65 3.48
C ILE A 92 -5.36 -8.41 4.82
N ARG A 93 -5.94 -7.84 5.88
CA ARG A 93 -6.03 -8.51 7.19
C ARG A 93 -6.83 -9.81 7.12
N ALA A 94 -7.99 -9.79 6.48
CA ALA A 94 -8.85 -10.96 6.32
C ALA A 94 -8.14 -12.08 5.54
N TYR A 95 -7.42 -11.73 4.49
CA TYR A 95 -6.63 -12.69 3.73
C TYR A 95 -5.55 -13.34 4.59
N GLY A 96 -4.76 -12.56 5.33
CA GLY A 96 -3.73 -13.09 6.24
C GLY A 96 -4.30 -14.03 7.30
N ILE A 97 -5.45 -13.70 7.89
CA ILE A 97 -6.16 -14.57 8.84
C ILE A 97 -6.56 -15.89 8.16
N ALA A 98 -7.12 -15.84 6.95
CA ALA A 98 -7.51 -17.02 6.18
C ALA A 98 -6.31 -17.92 5.80
N GLN A 99 -5.12 -17.32 5.64
CA GLN A 99 -3.86 -18.05 5.44
C GLN A 99 -3.28 -18.64 6.74
N GLY A 100 -3.99 -18.57 7.86
CA GLY A 100 -3.57 -19.15 9.13
C GLY A 100 -2.69 -18.24 9.98
N VAL A 101 -2.72 -16.92 9.75
CA VAL A 101 -1.99 -15.92 10.54
C VAL A 101 -2.98 -15.06 11.35
N PRO A 102 -3.48 -15.54 12.53
CA PRO A 102 -4.47 -14.81 13.31
C PRO A 102 -3.99 -13.41 13.74
N THR A 103 -2.68 -13.26 13.93
CA THR A 103 -2.05 -11.98 14.31
C THR A 103 -2.11 -10.92 13.21
N ALA A 104 -2.51 -11.26 11.99
CA ALA A 104 -2.79 -10.28 10.94
C ALA A 104 -3.89 -9.28 11.36
N ALA A 105 -4.79 -9.69 12.28
CA ALA A 105 -5.80 -8.82 12.88
C ALA A 105 -5.22 -7.63 13.65
N LEU A 106 -3.97 -7.73 14.12
CA LEU A 106 -3.29 -6.66 14.87
C LEU A 106 -2.67 -5.59 13.97
N SER A 107 -2.66 -5.80 12.66
CA SER A 107 -2.16 -4.80 11.72
C SER A 107 -3.07 -3.57 11.72
N ARG A 108 -2.48 -2.40 11.96
CA ARG A 108 -3.14 -1.09 11.87
C ARG A 108 -2.99 -0.47 10.47
N GLY A 109 -2.57 -1.26 9.48
CA GLY A 109 -2.38 -0.79 8.13
C GLY A 109 -3.58 -0.01 7.59
N VAL A 110 -3.31 1.03 6.82
CA VAL A 110 -4.29 1.94 6.21
C VAL A 110 -4.15 1.92 4.69
N ALA A 111 -5.23 2.27 4.02
CA ALA A 111 -5.24 2.52 2.59
C ALA A 111 -6.14 3.72 2.28
N GLY A 112 -5.81 4.44 1.23
CA GLY A 112 -6.58 5.61 0.82
C GLY A 112 -6.03 6.26 -0.43
N VAL A 113 -6.57 7.43 -0.73
CA VAL A 113 -6.20 8.24 -1.89
C VAL A 113 -5.75 9.61 -1.41
N ALA A 114 -4.65 10.09 -1.96
CA ALA A 114 -4.17 11.46 -1.80
C ALA A 114 -4.02 12.10 -3.20
N GLY A 115 -4.86 13.08 -3.51
CA GLY A 115 -4.98 13.59 -4.88
C GLY A 115 -5.38 12.48 -5.86
N ARG A 116 -4.45 12.08 -6.73
CA ARG A 116 -4.60 10.96 -7.68
C ARG A 116 -3.72 9.76 -7.34
N THR A 117 -3.04 9.79 -6.23
CA THR A 117 -2.16 8.72 -5.76
C THR A 117 -2.92 7.75 -4.87
N LEU A 118 -2.91 6.46 -5.22
CA LEU A 118 -3.33 5.39 -4.33
C LEU A 118 -2.22 5.10 -3.32
N VAL A 119 -2.53 5.07 -2.03
CA VAL A 119 -1.56 4.79 -0.97
C VAL A 119 -2.04 3.58 -0.18
N VAL A 120 -1.19 2.58 0.00
CA VAL A 120 -1.49 1.37 0.80
C VAL A 120 -0.31 1.02 1.70
N THR A 121 -0.56 0.80 2.97
CA THR A 121 0.46 0.36 3.94
C THR A 121 0.31 -1.13 4.22
N LEU A 122 1.41 -1.87 4.16
CA LEU A 122 1.49 -3.32 4.26
C LEU A 122 2.30 -3.75 5.50
N PRO A 123 2.07 -4.96 6.02
CA PRO A 123 2.89 -5.51 7.10
C PRO A 123 4.38 -5.59 6.72
N GLY A 124 5.25 -5.57 7.73
CA GLY A 124 6.71 -5.66 7.53
C GLY A 124 7.25 -7.08 7.33
N SER A 125 6.45 -8.13 7.42
CA SER A 125 6.88 -9.50 7.19
C SER A 125 6.78 -9.87 5.70
N THR A 126 7.69 -10.70 5.21
CA THR A 126 7.65 -11.20 3.82
C THR A 126 6.38 -11.98 3.52
N GLY A 127 5.82 -12.71 4.50
CA GLY A 127 4.53 -13.39 4.39
C GLY A 127 3.39 -12.39 4.20
N GLY A 128 3.29 -11.39 5.09
CA GLY A 128 2.25 -10.37 5.02
C GLY A 128 2.34 -9.51 3.75
N VAL A 129 3.55 -9.27 3.24
CA VAL A 129 3.74 -8.58 1.94
C VAL A 129 3.22 -9.44 0.79
N ARG A 130 3.51 -10.74 0.77
CA ARG A 130 2.99 -11.65 -0.27
C ARG A 130 1.47 -11.77 -0.24
N ASP A 131 0.89 -11.85 0.94
CA ASP A 131 -0.58 -11.85 1.13
C ASP A 131 -1.16 -10.53 0.59
N GLY A 132 -0.55 -9.41 0.93
CA GLY A 132 -0.94 -8.09 0.42
C GLY A 132 -0.83 -7.99 -1.10
N ILE A 133 0.25 -8.47 -1.70
CA ILE A 133 0.43 -8.51 -3.16
C ILE A 133 -0.70 -9.31 -3.82
N THR A 134 -1.07 -10.46 -3.26
CA THR A 134 -2.17 -11.28 -3.79
C THR A 134 -3.50 -10.52 -3.76
N VAL A 135 -3.82 -9.83 -2.67
CA VAL A 135 -5.05 -9.04 -2.54
C VAL A 135 -5.04 -7.83 -3.48
N LEU A 136 -3.88 -7.20 -3.67
CA LEU A 136 -3.75 -5.96 -4.41
C LEU A 136 -3.62 -6.14 -5.93
N ALA A 137 -3.36 -7.34 -6.43
CA ALA A 137 -3.05 -7.60 -7.83
C ALA A 137 -4.11 -7.07 -8.80
N ASP A 138 -5.39 -7.29 -8.50
CA ASP A 138 -6.50 -6.78 -9.31
C ASP A 138 -6.97 -5.39 -8.86
N LEU A 139 -6.82 -5.08 -7.56
CA LEU A 139 -7.28 -3.83 -6.97
C LEU A 139 -6.47 -2.62 -7.45
N VAL A 140 -5.15 -2.72 -7.48
CA VAL A 140 -4.27 -1.58 -7.76
C VAL A 140 -4.42 -1.08 -9.18
N PRO A 141 -4.34 -1.92 -10.23
CA PRO A 141 -4.55 -1.46 -11.60
C PRO A 141 -5.92 -0.82 -11.80
N HIS A 142 -6.97 -1.44 -11.26
CA HIS A 142 -8.34 -0.94 -11.36
C HIS A 142 -8.50 0.42 -10.65
N ALA A 143 -7.99 0.56 -9.42
CA ALA A 143 -8.07 1.81 -8.67
C ALA A 143 -7.33 2.96 -9.38
N VAL A 144 -6.16 2.68 -9.93
CA VAL A 144 -5.37 3.68 -10.68
C VAL A 144 -6.09 4.10 -11.95
N ASP A 145 -6.72 3.16 -12.68
CA ASP A 145 -7.53 3.49 -13.86
C ASP A 145 -8.70 4.41 -13.50
N GLN A 146 -9.43 4.11 -12.42
CA GLN A 146 -10.48 4.97 -11.91
C GLN A 146 -9.98 6.38 -11.51
N LEU A 147 -8.83 6.46 -10.86
CA LEU A 147 -8.22 7.73 -10.47
C LEU A 147 -7.74 8.54 -11.68
N ALA A 148 -7.44 7.88 -12.78
CA ALA A 148 -7.13 8.51 -14.06
C ALA A 148 -8.38 9.03 -14.80
N GLY A 149 -9.58 8.70 -14.34
CA GLY A 149 -10.86 9.08 -14.96
C GLY A 149 -11.39 8.03 -15.93
N GLY A 150 -10.93 6.78 -15.81
CA GLY A 150 -11.49 5.64 -16.55
C GLY A 150 -12.95 5.37 -16.17
N ASP A 151 -13.80 5.14 -17.16
CA ASP A 151 -15.19 4.74 -16.94
C ASP A 151 -15.26 3.26 -16.50
N HIS A 152 -16.22 2.96 -15.62
CA HIS A 152 -16.51 1.56 -15.30
C HIS A 152 -16.99 0.83 -16.56
N PRO A 153 -16.37 -0.28 -16.98
CA PRO A 153 -16.95 -1.15 -17.99
C PRO A 153 -18.22 -1.80 -17.39
N GLY A 154 -19.39 -1.20 -17.62
CA GLY A 154 -20.67 -1.72 -17.10
C GLY A 154 -21.81 -0.73 -17.02
N SER A 155 -21.63 0.55 -17.28
CA SER A 155 -22.73 1.52 -17.40
C SER A 155 -23.28 1.57 -18.82
N MET A 156 -23.76 0.43 -19.33
CA MET A 156 -24.74 0.48 -20.42
C MET A 156 -26.08 0.91 -19.80
N ALA A 157 -26.46 2.15 -20.07
CA ALA A 157 -27.84 2.58 -19.83
C ALA A 157 -28.81 1.64 -20.60
N PRO A 158 -29.95 1.25 -20.01
CA PRO A 158 -30.92 0.46 -20.74
C PRO A 158 -31.42 1.28 -21.93
N GLU A 159 -31.28 0.75 -23.15
CA GLU A 159 -31.95 1.29 -24.33
C GLU A 159 -33.43 1.25 -24.05
N THR A 160 -34.07 2.41 -24.02
CA THR A 160 -35.54 2.52 -24.04
C THR A 160 -36.03 2.10 -25.42
N PRO A 161 -36.84 1.03 -25.56
CA PRO A 161 -37.45 0.69 -26.83
C PRO A 161 -38.55 1.74 -27.16
N SER A 162 -38.50 2.23 -28.38
CA SER A 162 -39.49 3.11 -28.97
C SER A 162 -40.80 2.39 -29.20
#